data_37410e9c0245cf28ee2ddfeaf645cbb8
#
_entry.id   37410e9c0245cf28ee2ddfeaf645cbb8
#
_cell.length_a   1.000
_cell.length_b   1.000
_cell.length_c   1.000
_cell.angle_alpha   90.00
_cell.angle_beta   90.00
_cell.angle_gamma   90.00
#
_symmetry.space_group_name_H-M   'P 1'
#
loop_
_entity.id
_entity.type
_entity.pdbx_description
1 polymer ?
#
loop_
_entity_poly.entity_id
_entity_poly.type
_entity_poly.pdbx_seq_one_letter_code
_entity_poly.pdbx_strand_id
1 'polypeptide(L)'
;MSNSSQQMKAIILYDTRSVGGSTDKFVDALGSSLAEAGAYVEKGKCKATADYSFIQDFDVVIMGAPVYYMLVSSELLGALIQSNLKRYLRRKKVALFLACGSPEPMAYMMYLPQLKIQLVRNKILAEKVFAPQELSDEKQIDEFVSQITQGYKKALKTRNNSLIWTEEAQELLAQIPSFFRNRIRIAAEEYAEEMGYREITVNVIDEAKAELE
;
A
#
# COMPACT_ATOMS: atom_id res chain seq x y z
N MET A 1 -21.98 -15.52 -13.94
CA MET A 1 -21.51 -14.12 -13.77
C MET A 1 -20.19 -14.20 -13.05
N SER A 2 -19.10 -14.19 -13.78
CA SER A 2 -17.75 -14.28 -13.23
C SER A 2 -17.41 -12.95 -12.57
N ASN A 3 -17.40 -12.95 -11.24
CA ASN A 3 -16.76 -11.89 -10.47
C ASN A 3 -15.26 -11.95 -10.82
N SER A 4 -14.82 -11.15 -11.78
CA SER A 4 -13.40 -10.96 -12.01
C SER A 4 -12.87 -10.22 -10.78
N SER A 5 -12.40 -11.00 -9.80
CA SER A 5 -11.67 -10.45 -8.66
C SER A 5 -10.48 -9.67 -9.23
N GLN A 6 -10.55 -8.36 -9.14
CA GLN A 6 -9.46 -7.48 -9.58
C GLN A 6 -8.17 -7.95 -8.90
N GLN A 7 -7.16 -8.28 -9.69
CA GLN A 7 -5.86 -8.68 -9.19
C GLN A 7 -5.25 -7.52 -8.39
N MET A 8 -4.84 -7.78 -7.15
CA MET A 8 -4.14 -6.80 -6.33
C MET A 8 -2.82 -6.40 -6.99
N LYS A 9 -2.62 -5.11 -7.20
CA LYS A 9 -1.34 -4.56 -7.66
C LYS A 9 -0.57 -4.01 -6.47
N ALA A 10 0.57 -4.61 -6.18
CA ALA A 10 1.42 -4.24 -5.06
C ALA A 10 2.80 -3.76 -5.53
N ILE A 11 3.35 -2.77 -4.85
CA ILE A 11 4.76 -2.40 -5.00
C ILE A 11 5.47 -2.48 -3.67
N ILE A 12 6.68 -3.03 -3.67
CA ILE A 12 7.56 -3.09 -2.49
C ILE A 12 8.60 -1.97 -2.63
N LEU A 13 8.47 -0.95 -1.81
CA LEU A 13 9.44 0.14 -1.69
C LEU A 13 10.34 -0.12 -0.50
N TYR A 14 11.62 -0.28 -0.74
CA TYR A 14 12.55 -0.64 0.33
C TYR A 14 13.89 0.05 0.19
N ASP A 15 14.64 0.05 1.27
CA ASP A 15 16.04 0.43 1.26
C ASP A 15 16.91 -0.64 1.93
N THR A 16 18.14 -0.74 1.46
CA THR A 16 19.18 -1.56 2.05
C THR A 16 20.56 -1.04 1.63
N ARG A 17 21.51 -1.04 2.57
CA ARG A 17 22.90 -0.64 2.28
C ARG A 17 23.68 -1.71 1.54
N SER A 18 23.28 -2.98 1.69
CA SER A 18 24.01 -4.13 1.12
C SER A 18 23.24 -4.68 -0.08
N VAL A 19 23.76 -4.48 -1.28
CA VAL A 19 23.23 -5.11 -2.50
C VAL A 19 23.41 -6.62 -2.41
N GLY A 20 22.32 -7.37 -2.65
CA GLY A 20 22.32 -8.85 -2.52
C GLY A 20 22.36 -9.35 -1.06
N GLY A 21 22.21 -8.46 -0.09
CA GLY A 21 22.16 -8.81 1.33
C GLY A 21 20.85 -9.46 1.76
N SER A 22 20.69 -9.71 3.06
CA SER A 22 19.50 -10.38 3.63
C SER A 22 18.20 -9.65 3.31
N THR A 23 18.20 -8.32 3.35
CA THR A 23 17.00 -7.51 3.02
C THR A 23 16.63 -7.61 1.54
N ASP A 24 17.59 -7.60 0.62
CA ASP A 24 17.31 -7.80 -0.82
C ASP A 24 16.69 -9.18 -1.06
N LYS A 25 17.29 -10.24 -0.48
CA LYS A 25 16.77 -11.61 -0.57
C LYS A 25 15.37 -11.75 0.04
N PHE A 26 15.14 -11.11 1.18
CA PHE A 26 13.83 -11.07 1.82
C PHE A 26 12.79 -10.40 0.91
N VAL A 27 13.12 -9.27 0.30
CA VAL A 27 12.21 -8.57 -0.63
C VAL A 27 11.92 -9.40 -1.87
N ASP A 28 12.89 -10.17 -2.36
CA ASP A 28 12.70 -11.12 -3.46
C ASP A 28 11.72 -12.24 -3.05
N ALA A 29 11.92 -12.85 -1.89
CA ALA A 29 11.05 -13.89 -1.36
C ALA A 29 9.63 -13.36 -1.08
N LEU A 30 9.52 -12.17 -0.46
CA LEU A 30 8.24 -11.51 -0.23
C LEU A 30 7.50 -11.24 -1.54
N GLY A 31 8.20 -10.76 -2.57
CA GLY A 31 7.62 -10.53 -3.90
C GLY A 31 7.12 -11.82 -4.54
N SER A 32 7.88 -12.92 -4.43
CA SER A 32 7.50 -14.24 -4.94
C SER A 32 6.26 -14.78 -4.23
N SER A 33 6.23 -14.76 -2.90
CA SER A 33 5.09 -15.22 -2.11
C SER A 33 3.81 -14.40 -2.39
N LEU A 34 3.93 -13.07 -2.57
CA LEU A 34 2.81 -12.22 -2.99
C LEU A 34 2.30 -12.58 -4.39
N ALA A 35 3.19 -12.89 -5.33
CA ALA A 35 2.83 -13.29 -6.68
C ALA A 35 2.14 -14.66 -6.68
N GLU A 36 2.60 -15.61 -5.88
CA GLU A 36 1.95 -16.90 -5.65
C GLU A 36 0.55 -16.75 -5.03
N ALA A 37 0.37 -15.73 -4.17
CA ALA A 37 -0.93 -15.36 -3.63
C ALA A 37 -1.85 -14.64 -4.65
N GLY A 38 -1.41 -14.49 -5.91
CA GLY A 38 -2.17 -13.93 -7.02
C GLY A 38 -2.06 -12.42 -7.22
N ALA A 39 -1.11 -11.75 -6.56
CA ALA A 39 -0.86 -10.33 -6.76
C ALA A 39 0.05 -10.07 -7.97
N TYR A 40 -0.12 -8.91 -8.62
CA TYR A 40 0.92 -8.33 -9.45
C TYR A 40 1.89 -7.56 -8.54
N VAL A 41 3.20 -7.80 -8.65
CA VAL A 41 4.17 -7.23 -7.73
C VAL A 41 5.34 -6.61 -8.48
N GLU A 42 5.64 -5.37 -8.11
CA GLU A 42 6.90 -4.72 -8.48
C GLU A 42 7.72 -4.37 -7.22
N LYS A 43 8.99 -4.10 -7.39
CA LYS A 43 9.88 -3.66 -6.31
C LYS A 43 10.76 -2.51 -6.76
N GLY A 44 11.03 -1.59 -5.84
CA GLY A 44 11.88 -0.43 -6.07
C GLY A 44 12.64 -0.02 -4.82
N LYS A 45 13.89 0.40 -4.99
CA LYS A 45 14.66 0.98 -3.90
C LYS A 45 14.26 2.43 -3.67
N CYS A 46 14.08 2.78 -2.41
CA CYS A 46 13.79 4.15 -2.01
C CYS A 46 15.00 5.06 -2.25
N LYS A 47 14.69 6.29 -2.64
CA LYS A 47 15.63 7.42 -2.68
C LYS A 47 14.90 8.67 -2.24
N ALA A 48 15.53 9.46 -1.38
CA ALA A 48 14.93 10.66 -0.80
C ALA A 48 14.44 11.69 -1.84
N THR A 49 15.04 11.71 -3.03
CA THR A 49 14.76 12.69 -4.08
C THR A 49 14.13 12.10 -5.35
N ALA A 50 13.66 10.83 -5.30
CA ALA A 50 13.06 10.20 -6.47
C ALA A 50 11.64 10.74 -6.72
N ASP A 51 11.18 10.59 -7.97
CA ASP A 51 9.79 10.75 -8.33
C ASP A 51 9.03 9.43 -8.13
N TYR A 52 7.93 9.50 -7.39
CA TYR A 52 7.09 8.36 -7.05
C TYR A 52 5.72 8.39 -7.74
N SER A 53 5.59 9.13 -8.84
CA SER A 53 4.32 9.23 -9.59
C SER A 53 3.80 7.87 -10.07
N PHE A 54 4.69 6.91 -10.34
CA PHE A 54 4.34 5.56 -10.74
C PHE A 54 3.51 4.78 -9.70
N ILE A 55 3.50 5.20 -8.43
CA ILE A 55 2.68 4.56 -7.37
C ILE A 55 1.18 4.65 -7.67
N GLN A 56 0.76 5.58 -8.53
CA GLN A 56 -0.64 5.70 -8.93
C GLN A 56 -1.22 4.38 -9.47
N ASP A 57 -0.41 3.56 -10.11
CA ASP A 57 -0.84 2.32 -10.75
C ASP A 57 -1.00 1.13 -9.78
N PHE A 58 -0.66 1.31 -8.49
CA PHE A 58 -0.69 0.28 -7.48
C PHE A 58 -1.78 0.49 -6.44
N ASP A 59 -2.35 -0.60 -5.93
CA ASP A 59 -3.38 -0.61 -4.88
C ASP A 59 -2.76 -0.62 -3.47
N VAL A 60 -1.63 -1.32 -3.34
CA VAL A 60 -0.93 -1.54 -2.07
C VAL A 60 0.53 -1.14 -2.20
N VAL A 61 1.01 -0.37 -1.24
CA VAL A 61 2.43 -0.01 -1.14
C VAL A 61 3.00 -0.67 0.12
N ILE A 62 3.90 -1.60 -0.09
CA ILE A 62 4.61 -2.28 1.00
C ILE A 62 5.93 -1.55 1.20
N MET A 63 6.16 -1.03 2.39
CA MET A 63 7.36 -0.26 2.66
C MET A 63 8.16 -0.87 3.80
N GLY A 64 9.47 -0.91 3.63
CA GLY A 64 10.32 -1.36 4.71
C GLY A 64 11.80 -1.18 4.49
N ALA A 65 12.54 -1.34 5.58
CA ALA A 65 13.97 -1.18 5.60
C ALA A 65 14.60 -1.83 6.85
N PRO A 66 15.90 -2.06 6.84
CA PRO A 66 16.61 -2.39 8.07
C PRO A 66 16.70 -1.17 8.99
N VAL A 67 16.79 -1.45 10.27
CA VAL A 67 17.06 -0.48 11.32
C VAL A 67 18.57 -0.42 11.57
N TYR A 68 19.15 0.77 11.48
CA TYR A 68 20.56 1.03 11.75
C TYR A 68 20.70 2.11 12.82
N TYR A 69 21.48 1.89 13.84
CA TYR A 69 21.76 2.89 14.88
C TYR A 69 20.50 3.53 15.46
N MET A 70 19.50 2.72 15.78
CA MET A 70 18.20 3.12 16.33
C MET A 70 17.32 3.96 15.39
N LEU A 71 17.66 4.05 14.10
CA LEU A 71 16.88 4.77 13.10
C LEU A 71 16.48 3.82 11.96
N VAL A 72 15.27 3.99 11.47
CA VAL A 72 14.87 3.44 10.17
C VAL A 72 15.70 4.10 9.09
N SER A 73 15.99 3.37 8.02
CA SER A 73 16.83 3.87 6.93
C SER A 73 16.48 5.30 6.49
N SER A 74 17.53 6.11 6.34
CA SER A 74 17.42 7.52 5.94
C SER A 74 16.81 7.70 4.53
N GLU A 75 17.04 6.77 3.62
CA GLU A 75 16.47 6.84 2.27
C GLU A 75 14.97 6.62 2.28
N LEU A 76 14.47 5.65 3.07
CA LEU A 76 13.03 5.43 3.20
C LEU A 76 12.34 6.60 3.92
N LEU A 77 12.91 7.07 5.03
CA LEU A 77 12.38 8.24 5.73
C LEU A 77 12.47 9.51 4.87
N GLY A 78 13.58 9.69 4.17
CA GLY A 78 13.78 10.79 3.23
C GLY A 78 12.75 10.77 2.09
N ALA A 79 12.47 9.60 1.53
CA ALA A 79 11.42 9.44 0.52
C ALA A 79 10.05 9.90 1.04
N LEU A 80 9.71 9.55 2.28
CA LEU A 80 8.45 9.97 2.90
C LEU A 80 8.38 11.47 3.24
N ILE A 81 9.53 12.11 3.53
CA ILE A 81 9.56 13.49 4.03
C ILE A 81 9.89 14.49 2.93
N GLN A 82 10.83 14.17 2.03
CA GLN A 82 11.44 15.11 1.09
C GLN A 82 10.95 14.94 -0.35
N SER A 83 10.43 13.73 -0.72
CA SER A 83 9.94 13.48 -2.07
C SER A 83 8.43 13.70 -2.20
N ASN A 84 7.90 13.44 -3.39
CA ASN A 84 6.45 13.44 -3.66
C ASN A 84 5.75 12.12 -3.24
N LEU A 85 6.48 11.17 -2.62
CA LEU A 85 5.94 9.85 -2.22
C LEU A 85 4.66 10.00 -1.38
N LYS A 86 4.68 10.89 -0.38
CA LYS A 86 3.54 11.10 0.53
C LYS A 86 2.28 11.60 -0.20
N ARG A 87 2.44 12.38 -1.28
CA ARG A 87 1.33 12.81 -2.14
C ARG A 87 0.67 11.61 -2.83
N TYR A 88 1.46 10.71 -3.40
CA TYR A 88 0.95 9.54 -4.13
C TYR A 88 0.56 8.37 -3.22
N LEU A 89 0.99 8.38 -1.95
CA LEU A 89 0.50 7.45 -0.95
C LEU A 89 -0.94 7.76 -0.47
N ARG A 90 -1.42 9.00 -0.68
CA ARG A 90 -2.81 9.32 -0.31
C ARG A 90 -3.75 8.28 -0.91
N ARG A 91 -4.67 7.76 -0.07
CA ARG A 91 -5.66 6.74 -0.46
C ARG A 91 -5.08 5.34 -0.73
N LYS A 92 -3.76 5.16 -0.73
CA LYS A 92 -3.17 3.82 -0.88
C LYS A 92 -3.21 3.07 0.43
N LYS A 93 -3.39 1.77 0.32
CA LYS A 93 -3.24 0.84 1.45
C LYS A 93 -1.77 0.54 1.63
N VAL A 94 -1.32 0.46 2.86
CA VAL A 94 0.10 0.34 3.17
C VAL A 94 0.34 -0.89 4.02
N ALA A 95 1.44 -1.59 3.78
CA ALA A 95 2.00 -2.56 4.72
C ALA A 95 3.43 -2.16 5.09
N LEU A 96 3.83 -2.44 6.30
CA LEU A 96 5.13 -2.03 6.83
C LEU A 96 5.93 -3.23 7.30
N PHE A 97 7.22 -3.28 6.95
CA PHE A 97 8.15 -4.20 7.57
C PHE A 97 9.43 -3.50 8.01
N LEU A 98 10.03 -4.01 9.07
CA LEU A 98 11.37 -3.61 9.51
C LEU A 98 12.23 -4.86 9.71
N ALA A 99 13.49 -4.79 9.29
CA ALA A 99 14.50 -5.78 9.63
C ALA A 99 15.31 -5.25 10.81
N CYS A 100 15.18 -5.88 11.96
CA CYS A 100 15.78 -5.35 13.21
C CYS A 100 16.29 -6.46 14.11
N GLY A 101 17.50 -6.30 14.63
CA GLY A 101 18.08 -7.19 15.65
C GLY A 101 17.73 -6.83 17.10
N SER A 102 16.98 -5.73 17.31
CA SER A 102 16.52 -5.35 18.64
C SER A 102 15.33 -6.21 19.09
N PRO A 103 15.10 -6.34 20.42
CA PRO A 103 13.91 -7.02 20.93
C PRO A 103 12.62 -6.45 20.28
N GLU A 104 11.70 -7.32 19.94
CA GLU A 104 10.47 -6.99 19.22
C GLU A 104 9.66 -5.86 19.88
N PRO A 105 9.41 -5.85 21.21
CA PRO A 105 8.68 -4.76 21.86
C PRO A 105 9.35 -3.39 21.66
N MET A 106 10.66 -3.33 21.68
CA MET A 106 11.44 -2.11 21.46
C MET A 106 11.27 -1.62 20.02
N ALA A 107 11.30 -2.53 19.05
CA ALA A 107 11.16 -2.19 17.64
C ALA A 107 9.77 -1.63 17.33
N TYR A 108 8.71 -2.19 17.90
CA TYR A 108 7.34 -1.68 17.75
C TYR A 108 7.16 -0.32 18.43
N MET A 109 7.80 -0.06 19.55
CA MET A 109 7.67 1.20 20.29
C MET A 109 8.54 2.33 19.72
N MET A 110 9.71 2.04 19.19
CA MET A 110 10.69 3.06 18.82
C MET A 110 10.85 3.24 17.31
N TYR A 111 10.78 2.17 16.53
CA TYR A 111 11.14 2.25 15.10
C TYR A 111 9.93 2.30 14.18
N LEU A 112 8.92 1.47 14.38
CA LEU A 112 7.68 1.54 13.59
C LEU A 112 6.99 2.89 13.67
N PRO A 113 6.92 3.59 14.80
CA PRO A 113 6.33 4.92 14.87
C PRO A 113 7.01 5.95 13.97
N GLN A 114 8.31 5.80 13.68
CA GLN A 114 9.02 6.70 12.76
C GLN A 114 8.41 6.69 11.35
N LEU A 115 7.89 5.54 10.91
CA LEU A 115 7.16 5.42 9.63
C LEU A 115 5.68 5.80 9.81
N LYS A 116 5.04 5.29 10.86
CA LYS A 116 3.59 5.45 11.07
C LYS A 116 3.16 6.90 11.21
N ILE A 117 3.97 7.76 11.81
CA ILE A 117 3.68 9.19 11.93
C ILE A 117 3.59 9.90 10.56
N GLN A 118 4.28 9.37 9.55
CA GLN A 118 4.20 9.89 8.19
C GLN A 118 2.97 9.37 7.43
N LEU A 119 2.33 8.31 7.94
CA LEU A 119 1.28 7.53 7.29
C LEU A 119 -0.07 7.61 8.01
N VAL A 120 -0.29 8.64 8.80
CA VAL A 120 -1.50 8.82 9.66
C VAL A 120 -2.80 8.73 8.84
N ARG A 121 -2.75 9.12 7.56
CA ARG A 121 -3.92 9.09 6.66
C ARG A 121 -4.04 7.80 5.84
N ASN A 122 -3.12 6.86 6.02
CA ASN A 122 -3.12 5.61 5.26
C ASN A 122 -3.70 4.47 6.10
N LYS A 123 -4.42 3.57 5.45
CA LYS A 123 -4.84 2.31 6.06
C LYS A 123 -3.67 1.34 6.05
N ILE A 124 -3.17 1.03 7.24
CA ILE A 124 -2.12 0.00 7.40
C ILE A 124 -2.81 -1.37 7.41
N LEU A 125 -2.46 -2.21 6.44
CA LEU A 125 -3.00 -3.56 6.28
C LEU A 125 -2.31 -4.57 7.18
N ALA A 126 -1.01 -4.44 7.29
CA ALA A 126 -0.15 -5.30 8.10
C ALA A 126 1.12 -4.55 8.50
N GLU A 127 1.66 -4.88 9.66
CA GLU A 127 2.97 -4.40 10.11
C GLU A 127 3.73 -5.53 10.80
N LYS A 128 5.00 -5.70 10.46
CA LYS A 128 5.84 -6.74 11.06
C LYS A 128 7.29 -6.29 11.19
N VAL A 129 7.88 -6.63 12.33
CA VAL A 129 9.31 -6.54 12.54
C VAL A 129 9.90 -7.95 12.40
N PHE A 130 10.87 -8.09 11.54
CA PHE A 130 11.58 -9.34 11.30
C PHE A 130 12.92 -9.29 12.00
N ALA A 131 13.19 -10.27 12.84
CA ALA A 131 14.54 -10.51 13.32
C ALA A 131 15.45 -10.99 12.17
N PRO A 132 16.77 -10.82 12.24
CA PRO A 132 17.68 -11.18 11.14
C PRO A 132 17.52 -12.62 10.63
N GLN A 133 17.26 -13.57 11.52
CA GLN A 133 17.02 -14.98 11.19
C GLN A 133 15.66 -15.23 10.52
N GLU A 134 14.68 -14.38 10.76
CA GLU A 134 13.32 -14.51 10.20
C GLU A 134 13.22 -14.00 8.77
N LEU A 135 14.20 -13.22 8.31
CA LEU A 135 14.24 -12.71 6.94
C LEU A 135 14.35 -13.81 5.88
N SER A 136 14.79 -15.00 6.25
CA SER A 136 14.85 -16.18 5.39
C SER A 136 13.85 -17.28 5.77
N ASP A 137 12.98 -17.03 6.73
CA ASP A 137 11.96 -17.97 7.17
C ASP A 137 10.70 -17.80 6.31
N GLU A 138 10.49 -18.75 5.38
CA GLU A 138 9.36 -18.77 4.46
C GLU A 138 8.02 -18.68 5.20
N LYS A 139 7.87 -19.37 6.33
CA LYS A 139 6.64 -19.35 7.13
C LYS A 139 6.32 -17.95 7.63
N GLN A 140 7.32 -17.20 8.10
CA GLN A 140 7.17 -15.84 8.59
C GLN A 140 6.82 -14.87 7.45
N ILE A 141 7.36 -15.12 6.26
CA ILE A 141 7.05 -14.35 5.05
C ILE A 141 5.61 -14.62 4.62
N ASP A 142 5.20 -15.88 4.54
CA ASP A 142 3.85 -16.27 4.14
C ASP A 142 2.78 -15.78 5.12
N GLU A 143 3.06 -15.79 6.42
CA GLU A 143 2.19 -15.19 7.43
C GLU A 143 1.98 -13.69 7.17
N PHE A 144 3.05 -12.96 6.88
CA PHE A 144 2.97 -11.53 6.56
C PHE A 144 2.21 -11.27 5.26
N VAL A 145 2.45 -12.06 4.21
CA VAL A 145 1.69 -12.01 2.95
C VAL A 145 0.21 -12.29 3.18
N SER A 146 -0.09 -13.28 4.01
CA SER A 146 -1.48 -13.62 4.39
C SER A 146 -2.16 -12.43 5.09
N GLN A 147 -1.49 -11.76 6.00
CA GLN A 147 -2.02 -10.56 6.67
C GLN A 147 -2.28 -9.42 5.67
N ILE A 148 -1.36 -9.16 4.74
CA ILE A 148 -1.52 -8.14 3.70
C ILE A 148 -2.73 -8.45 2.82
N THR A 149 -2.83 -9.67 2.30
CA THR A 149 -3.89 -10.08 1.37
C THR A 149 -5.26 -10.11 2.04
N GLN A 150 -5.35 -10.61 3.28
CA GLN A 150 -6.59 -10.59 4.06
C GLN A 150 -7.00 -9.16 4.44
N GLY A 151 -6.04 -8.34 4.86
CA GLY A 151 -6.25 -6.92 5.14
C GLY A 151 -6.78 -6.17 3.92
N TYR A 152 -6.21 -6.44 2.74
CA TYR A 152 -6.68 -5.87 1.47
C TYR A 152 -8.11 -6.30 1.14
N LYS A 153 -8.40 -7.61 1.19
CA LYS A 153 -9.76 -8.14 0.96
C LYS A 153 -10.78 -7.55 1.94
N LYS A 154 -10.41 -7.42 3.22
CA LYS A 154 -11.27 -6.81 4.24
C LYS A 154 -11.50 -5.32 3.94
N ALA A 155 -10.47 -4.60 3.52
CA ALA A 155 -10.58 -3.19 3.14
C ALA A 155 -11.53 -2.98 1.95
N LEU A 156 -11.47 -3.85 0.94
CA LEU A 156 -12.39 -3.81 -0.21
C LEU A 156 -13.84 -4.11 0.20
N LYS A 157 -14.05 -5.12 1.06
CA LYS A 157 -15.40 -5.46 1.55
C LYS A 157 -16.02 -4.33 2.37
N THR A 158 -15.24 -3.70 3.26
CA THR A 158 -15.72 -2.58 4.06
C THR A 158 -16.14 -1.42 3.15
N ARG A 159 -15.35 -1.12 2.13
CA ARG A 159 -15.65 -0.10 1.13
C ARG A 159 -16.95 -0.37 0.39
N ASN A 160 -17.13 -1.58 -0.13
CA ASN A 160 -18.34 -1.96 -0.87
C ASN A 160 -19.61 -1.96 0.00
N ASN A 161 -19.50 -2.14 1.32
CA ASN A 161 -20.65 -2.16 2.24
C ASN A 161 -20.99 -0.80 2.85
N SER A 162 -20.10 0.19 2.74
CA SER A 162 -20.28 1.50 3.39
C SER A 162 -20.73 2.60 2.43
N LEU A 163 -20.58 2.40 1.12
CA LEU A 163 -20.88 3.40 0.11
C LEU A 163 -22.10 2.96 -0.73
N ILE A 164 -23.07 3.84 -0.83
CA ILE A 164 -24.29 3.66 -1.63
C ILE A 164 -24.12 4.51 -2.90
N TRP A 165 -24.23 3.88 -4.05
CA TRP A 165 -24.27 4.58 -5.32
C TRP A 165 -25.71 4.99 -5.66
N THR A 166 -25.95 6.27 -5.95
CA THR A 166 -27.25 6.69 -6.48
C THR A 166 -27.50 6.13 -7.87
N GLU A 167 -28.76 6.03 -8.28
CA GLU A 167 -29.11 5.50 -9.62
C GLU A 167 -28.45 6.33 -10.71
N GLU A 168 -28.51 7.66 -10.62
CA GLU A 168 -27.91 8.58 -11.57
C GLU A 168 -26.39 8.42 -11.69
N ALA A 169 -25.71 8.18 -10.55
CA ALA A 169 -24.28 7.94 -10.52
C ALA A 169 -23.90 6.59 -11.17
N GLN A 170 -24.75 5.57 -10.98
CA GLN A 170 -24.56 4.27 -11.65
C GLN A 170 -24.77 4.36 -13.16
N GLU A 171 -25.79 5.09 -13.59
CA GLU A 171 -26.05 5.35 -15.01
C GLU A 171 -24.91 6.13 -15.68
N LEU A 172 -24.41 7.18 -15.04
CA LEU A 172 -23.25 7.92 -15.50
C LEU A 172 -22.02 7.02 -15.62
N LEU A 173 -21.77 6.19 -14.62
CA LEU A 173 -20.65 5.25 -14.62
C LEU A 173 -20.79 4.21 -15.77
N ALA A 174 -22.01 3.76 -16.05
CA ALA A 174 -22.28 2.82 -17.13
C ALA A 174 -22.00 3.39 -18.54
N GLN A 175 -22.15 4.70 -18.71
CA GLN A 175 -21.88 5.41 -19.98
C GLN A 175 -20.36 5.55 -20.25
N ILE A 176 -19.52 5.42 -19.23
CA ILE A 176 -18.07 5.53 -19.36
C ILE A 176 -17.51 4.27 -20.04
N PRO A 177 -16.57 4.41 -21.01
CA PRO A 177 -15.91 3.26 -21.63
C PRO A 177 -15.32 2.29 -20.61
N SER A 178 -15.45 0.99 -20.85
CA SER A 178 -15.15 -0.07 -19.88
C SER A 178 -13.74 0.00 -19.30
N PHE A 179 -12.75 0.43 -20.07
CA PHE A 179 -11.36 0.54 -19.66
C PHE A 179 -11.10 1.71 -18.69
N PHE A 180 -11.94 2.77 -18.70
CA PHE A 180 -11.85 3.86 -17.72
C PHE A 180 -12.80 3.68 -16.54
N ARG A 181 -13.90 2.94 -16.72
CA ARG A 181 -14.98 2.80 -15.73
C ARG A 181 -14.48 2.38 -14.36
N ASN A 182 -13.61 1.40 -14.33
CA ASN A 182 -13.07 0.90 -13.06
C ASN A 182 -12.18 1.93 -12.34
N ARG A 183 -11.40 2.70 -13.10
CA ARG A 183 -10.54 3.76 -12.53
C ARG A 183 -11.38 4.88 -11.92
N ILE A 184 -12.42 5.31 -12.63
CA ILE A 184 -13.33 6.37 -12.15
C ILE A 184 -14.15 5.89 -10.95
N ARG A 185 -14.63 4.65 -10.99
CA ARG A 185 -15.33 4.05 -9.86
C ARG A 185 -14.46 4.06 -8.61
N ILE A 186 -13.22 3.61 -8.72
CA ILE A 186 -12.26 3.58 -7.61
C ILE A 186 -12.01 4.99 -7.08
N ALA A 187 -11.79 5.96 -7.97
CA ALA A 187 -11.55 7.34 -7.57
C ALA A 187 -12.75 7.94 -6.82
N ALA A 188 -13.97 7.74 -7.33
CA ALA A 188 -15.18 8.24 -6.68
C ALA A 188 -15.43 7.62 -5.30
N GLU A 189 -15.19 6.30 -5.18
CA GLU A 189 -15.31 5.60 -3.91
C GLU A 189 -14.25 6.06 -2.90
N GLU A 190 -13.01 6.28 -3.35
CA GLU A 190 -11.92 6.78 -2.52
C GLU A 190 -12.14 8.24 -2.09
N TYR A 191 -12.64 9.07 -3.01
CA TYR A 191 -13.00 10.45 -2.70
C TYR A 191 -14.14 10.53 -1.67
N ALA A 192 -15.19 9.72 -1.86
CA ALA A 192 -16.31 9.65 -0.92
C ALA A 192 -15.85 9.21 0.50
N GLU A 193 -14.95 8.23 0.59
CA GLU A 193 -14.37 7.80 1.87
C GLU A 193 -13.56 8.91 2.54
N GLU A 194 -12.75 9.66 1.78
CA GLU A 194 -11.92 10.75 2.32
C GLU A 194 -12.76 11.91 2.83
N MET A 195 -13.83 12.25 2.09
CA MET A 195 -14.74 13.33 2.46
C MET A 195 -15.80 12.90 3.49
N GLY A 196 -15.85 11.60 3.84
CA GLY A 196 -16.83 11.06 4.79
C GLY A 196 -18.23 10.94 4.22
N TYR A 197 -18.39 10.95 2.90
CA TYR A 197 -19.67 10.75 2.25
C TYR A 197 -20.10 9.28 2.33
N ARG A 198 -21.37 9.04 2.52
CA ARG A 198 -21.97 7.70 2.49
C ARG A 198 -22.61 7.36 1.15
N GLU A 199 -22.89 8.38 0.36
CA GLU A 199 -23.50 8.23 -0.97
C GLU A 199 -22.58 8.78 -2.04
N ILE A 200 -22.48 8.02 -3.13
CA ILE A 200 -21.77 8.44 -4.34
C ILE A 200 -22.80 8.97 -5.32
N THR A 201 -22.83 10.27 -5.43
CA THR A 201 -23.66 11.03 -6.40
C THR A 201 -22.85 11.36 -7.64
N VAL A 202 -23.51 11.91 -8.66
CA VAL A 202 -22.86 12.46 -9.87
C VAL A 202 -21.80 13.51 -9.48
N ASN A 203 -22.12 14.40 -8.53
CA ASN A 203 -21.18 15.42 -8.06
C ASN A 203 -19.91 14.82 -7.46
N VAL A 204 -20.03 13.76 -6.67
CA VAL A 204 -18.87 13.04 -6.10
C VAL A 204 -17.98 12.46 -7.20
N ILE A 205 -18.58 11.94 -8.27
CA ILE A 205 -17.83 11.45 -9.45
C ILE A 205 -17.07 12.59 -10.13
N ASP A 206 -17.70 13.73 -10.31
CA ASP A 206 -17.09 14.88 -10.99
C ASP A 206 -16.00 15.53 -10.15
N GLU A 207 -16.19 15.67 -8.85
CA GLU A 207 -15.16 16.12 -7.90
C GLU A 207 -13.98 15.17 -7.89
N ALA A 208 -14.22 13.85 -7.85
CA ALA A 208 -13.17 12.85 -7.91
C ALA A 208 -12.38 12.86 -9.23
N LYS A 209 -13.03 13.18 -10.37
CA LYS A 209 -12.35 13.34 -11.65
C LYS A 209 -11.43 14.58 -11.66
N ALA A 210 -11.90 15.71 -11.10
CA ALA A 210 -11.11 16.94 -11.02
C ALA A 210 -9.83 16.78 -10.21
N GLU A 211 -9.80 15.85 -9.26
CA GLU A 211 -8.57 15.52 -8.51
C GLU A 211 -7.62 14.55 -9.23
N LEU A 212 -8.05 13.93 -10.32
CA LEU A 212 -7.23 13.04 -11.15
C LEU A 212 -6.45 13.79 -12.25
N GLU A 213 -6.85 15.03 -12.55
CA GLU A 213 -6.19 15.93 -13.50
C GLU A 213 -5.07 16.74 -12.80
#